data_6fd9853d7feec73a6f1973ae586bd4e1
#
_entry.id   6fd9853d7feec73a6f1973ae586bd4e1
#
_cell.length_a   1.000
_cell.length_b   1.000
_cell.length_c   1.000
_cell.angle_alpha   90.00
_cell.angle_beta   90.00
_cell.angle_gamma   90.00
#
_symmetry.space_group_name_H-M   'P 1'
#
loop_
_entity.id
_entity.type
_entity.pdbx_description
1 polymer ?
#
loop_
_entity_poly.entity_id
_entity_poly.type
_entity_poly.pdbx_seq_one_letter_code
_entity_poly.pdbx_strand_id
1 'polypeptide(L)'
;MTLSQDSNLWLAEALWRLGAVEFGEFTLGRTAVRSPIYLNVRKIIGHPDTLRRAADVIHAEITALQAMRNPQVAHFDLVAGVPLGGLHIATAYSLCADVPLVYLHPGREETTVEGVYSPGQTAIIMDDLVTGGGSIAETAASLREAGLLVRDAFVLVDRQQGARERLRAEGINLRSALNLQVILNYLMSSGLIEEEQYRRSMEYLEAGK
;
A
#
# COMPACT_ATOMS: atom_id res chain seq x y z
N MET A 1 -9.92 16.46 -6.60
CA MET A 1 -9.94 15.74 -7.88
C MET A 1 -8.94 14.62 -7.71
N THR A 2 -9.38 13.42 -7.35
CA THR A 2 -8.53 12.24 -7.23
C THR A 2 -8.01 11.96 -8.63
N LEU A 3 -6.67 11.91 -8.80
CA LEU A 3 -6.07 11.35 -9.99
C LEU A 3 -6.71 9.97 -10.16
N SER A 4 -7.30 9.74 -11.31
CA SER A 4 -8.24 8.67 -11.57
C SER A 4 -7.59 7.32 -11.29
N GLN A 5 -8.12 6.56 -10.33
CA GLN A 5 -7.73 5.14 -10.13
C GLN A 5 -7.90 4.33 -11.43
N ASP A 6 -8.70 4.84 -12.37
CA ASP A 6 -8.86 4.28 -13.71
C ASP A 6 -7.54 4.27 -14.51
N SER A 7 -6.60 5.19 -14.23
CA SER A 7 -5.28 5.19 -14.87
C SER A 7 -4.40 4.02 -14.44
N ASN A 8 -4.70 3.39 -13.30
CA ASN A 8 -3.90 2.31 -12.70
C ASN A 8 -4.48 0.91 -12.93
N LEU A 9 -5.50 0.76 -13.80
CA LEU A 9 -6.12 -0.54 -14.10
C LEU A 9 -5.13 -1.57 -14.67
N TRP A 10 -4.04 -1.12 -15.28
CA TRP A 10 -2.93 -2.00 -15.67
C TRP A 10 -2.37 -2.82 -14.48
N LEU A 11 -2.39 -2.26 -13.26
CA LEU A 11 -1.94 -2.97 -12.06
C LEU A 11 -2.93 -4.07 -11.68
N ALA A 12 -4.24 -3.83 -11.81
CA ALA A 12 -5.26 -4.86 -11.61
C ALA A 12 -5.08 -6.02 -12.61
N GLU A 13 -4.85 -5.69 -13.89
CA GLU A 13 -4.55 -6.69 -14.92
C GLU A 13 -3.25 -7.46 -14.62
N ALA A 14 -2.19 -6.77 -14.25
CA ALA A 14 -0.92 -7.39 -13.89
C ALA A 14 -1.08 -8.35 -12.69
N LEU A 15 -1.75 -7.92 -11.62
CA LEU A 15 -2.01 -8.76 -10.45
C LEU A 15 -2.81 -10.00 -10.82
N TRP A 16 -3.82 -9.89 -11.70
CA TRP A 16 -4.57 -11.02 -12.20
C TRP A 16 -3.69 -12.00 -12.98
N ARG A 17 -2.94 -11.51 -13.97
CA ARG A 17 -2.05 -12.34 -14.80
C ARG A 17 -0.96 -13.06 -14.00
N LEU A 18 -0.50 -12.46 -12.91
CA LEU A 18 0.47 -13.05 -11.98
C LEU A 18 -0.17 -14.06 -11.02
N GLY A 19 -1.47 -14.30 -11.11
CA GLY A 19 -2.20 -15.13 -10.15
C GLY A 19 -2.14 -14.57 -8.73
N ALA A 20 -2.03 -13.24 -8.59
CA ALA A 20 -2.00 -12.57 -7.30
C ALA A 20 -3.39 -12.40 -6.69
N VAL A 21 -4.45 -12.62 -7.48
CA VAL A 21 -5.85 -12.58 -7.07
C VAL A 21 -6.38 -14.01 -7.06
N GLU A 22 -6.82 -14.50 -5.91
CA GLU A 22 -7.35 -15.84 -5.73
C GLU A 22 -8.71 -15.77 -5.04
N PHE A 23 -9.68 -16.58 -5.50
CA PHE A 23 -11.02 -16.68 -4.92
C PHE A 23 -11.17 -17.99 -4.16
N GLY A 24 -11.77 -17.94 -2.97
CA GLY A 24 -11.92 -19.11 -2.09
C GLY A 24 -12.40 -18.70 -0.70
N GLU A 25 -12.02 -19.45 0.32
CA GLU A 25 -12.22 -19.07 1.71
C GLU A 25 -10.86 -18.94 2.40
N PHE A 26 -10.48 -17.71 2.74
CA PHE A 26 -9.17 -17.41 3.31
C PHE A 26 -9.31 -16.76 4.68
N THR A 27 -8.48 -17.22 5.64
CA THR A 27 -8.27 -16.50 6.90
C THR A 27 -6.93 -15.81 6.85
N LEU A 28 -6.93 -14.48 6.83
CA LEU A 28 -5.78 -13.65 6.59
C LEU A 28 -5.45 -12.82 7.84
N GLY A 29 -4.42 -13.24 8.56
CA GLY A 29 -4.00 -12.55 9.78
C GLY A 29 -5.10 -12.52 10.85
N ARG A 30 -5.14 -11.41 11.61
CA ARG A 30 -6.09 -11.22 12.72
C ARG A 30 -7.40 -10.55 12.30
N THR A 31 -7.45 -9.93 11.12
CA THR A 31 -8.53 -9.01 10.71
C THR A 31 -9.42 -9.54 9.59
N ALA A 32 -8.95 -10.46 8.76
CA ALA A 32 -9.73 -10.98 7.63
C ALA A 32 -10.10 -12.46 7.84
N VAL A 33 -11.23 -12.68 8.52
CA VAL A 33 -11.78 -14.05 8.75
C VAL A 33 -12.74 -14.39 7.61
N ARG A 34 -12.56 -15.58 6.99
CA ARG A 34 -13.38 -16.10 5.87
C ARG A 34 -13.50 -15.13 4.69
N SER A 35 -12.39 -14.47 4.33
CA SER A 35 -12.37 -13.62 3.14
C SER A 35 -12.61 -14.46 1.88
N PRO A 36 -13.54 -14.09 0.99
CA PRO A 36 -13.78 -14.80 -0.27
C PRO A 36 -12.70 -14.51 -1.31
N ILE A 37 -11.77 -13.60 -1.00
CA ILE A 37 -10.69 -13.19 -1.89
C ILE A 37 -9.38 -13.07 -1.13
N TYR A 38 -8.32 -13.62 -1.72
CA TYR A 38 -6.94 -13.43 -1.30
C TYR A 38 -6.18 -12.62 -2.34
N LEU A 39 -5.40 -11.66 -1.87
CA LEU A 39 -4.58 -10.80 -2.70
C LEU A 39 -3.12 -10.88 -2.27
N ASN A 40 -2.26 -11.42 -3.13
CA ASN A 40 -0.82 -11.52 -2.90
C ASN A 40 -0.05 -10.56 -3.82
N VAL A 41 -0.07 -9.28 -3.45
CA VAL A 41 0.60 -8.22 -4.22
C VAL A 41 2.11 -8.47 -4.36
N ARG A 42 2.73 -9.17 -3.40
CA ARG A 42 4.16 -9.50 -3.41
C ARG A 42 4.61 -10.35 -4.61
N LYS A 43 3.68 -10.97 -5.35
CA LYS A 43 4.04 -11.66 -6.60
C LYS A 43 4.68 -10.74 -7.65
N ILE A 44 4.47 -9.42 -7.57
CA ILE A 44 5.12 -8.45 -8.47
C ILE A 44 6.63 -8.40 -8.32
N ILE A 45 7.19 -8.79 -7.17
CA ILE A 45 8.66 -8.78 -6.94
C ILE A 45 9.43 -9.72 -7.86
N GLY A 46 8.78 -10.78 -8.33
CA GLY A 46 9.32 -11.69 -9.34
C GLY A 46 9.29 -11.14 -10.78
N HIS A 47 8.71 -9.94 -10.96
CA HIS A 47 8.51 -9.30 -12.27
C HIS A 47 9.09 -7.88 -12.27
N PRO A 48 10.38 -7.70 -12.56
CA PRO A 48 11.09 -6.42 -12.41
C PRO A 48 10.43 -5.26 -13.15
N ASP A 49 9.89 -5.49 -14.33
CA ASP A 49 9.21 -4.44 -15.12
C ASP A 49 7.89 -3.99 -14.46
N THR A 50 7.14 -4.93 -13.88
CA THR A 50 5.92 -4.60 -13.11
C THR A 50 6.26 -3.82 -11.86
N LEU A 51 7.30 -4.23 -11.13
CA LEU A 51 7.76 -3.56 -9.93
C LEU A 51 8.26 -2.14 -10.22
N ARG A 52 9.05 -1.97 -11.30
CA ARG A 52 9.52 -0.65 -11.77
C ARG A 52 8.35 0.26 -12.12
N ARG A 53 7.40 -0.23 -12.93
CA ARG A 53 6.22 0.54 -13.32
C ARG A 53 5.36 0.92 -12.11
N ALA A 54 5.26 0.06 -11.10
CA ALA A 54 4.57 0.38 -9.85
C ALA A 54 5.25 1.54 -9.12
N ALA A 55 6.59 1.55 -9.04
CA ALA A 55 7.35 2.64 -8.45
C ALA A 55 7.18 3.95 -9.24
N ASP A 56 7.22 3.90 -10.58
CA ASP A 56 7.02 5.06 -11.45
C ASP A 56 5.63 5.69 -11.24
N VAL A 57 4.58 4.87 -11.13
CA VAL A 57 3.21 5.33 -10.88
C VAL A 57 3.10 5.99 -9.49
N ILE A 58 3.66 5.37 -8.46
CA ILE A 58 3.68 5.96 -7.11
C ILE A 58 4.39 7.31 -7.14
N HIS A 59 5.55 7.39 -7.82
CA HIS A 59 6.31 8.63 -7.93
C HIS A 59 5.52 9.73 -8.65
N ALA A 60 4.89 9.41 -9.77
CA ALA A 60 4.05 10.34 -10.51
C ALA A 60 2.85 10.84 -9.68
N GLU A 61 2.17 9.94 -8.96
CA GLU A 61 1.04 10.30 -8.09
C GLU A 61 1.48 11.18 -6.92
N ILE A 62 2.54 10.82 -6.22
CA ILE A 62 3.07 11.61 -5.10
C ILE A 62 3.48 13.01 -5.59
N THR A 63 4.22 13.09 -6.70
CA THR A 63 4.63 14.37 -7.29
C THR A 63 3.43 15.24 -7.63
N ALA A 64 2.39 14.67 -8.24
CA ALA A 64 1.18 15.39 -8.55
C ALA A 64 0.42 15.88 -7.30
N LEU A 65 0.35 15.05 -6.26
CA LEU A 65 -0.30 15.39 -4.98
C LEU A 65 0.47 16.47 -4.21
N GLN A 66 1.80 16.49 -4.30
CA GLN A 66 2.66 17.54 -3.73
C GLN A 66 2.55 18.85 -4.49
N ALA A 67 2.39 18.82 -5.82
CA ALA A 67 2.28 20.01 -6.67
C ALA A 67 0.92 20.72 -6.58
N MET A 68 -0.07 20.16 -5.88
CA MET A 68 -1.37 20.82 -5.71
C MET A 68 -1.26 22.13 -4.92
N ARG A 69 -2.14 23.08 -5.19
CA ARG A 69 -2.23 24.36 -4.43
C ARG A 69 -2.36 24.10 -2.91
N ASN A 70 -3.07 23.05 -2.53
CA ASN A 70 -3.13 22.53 -1.16
C ASN A 70 -2.54 21.10 -1.22
N PRO A 71 -1.24 20.93 -0.95
CA PRO A 71 -0.59 19.63 -1.05
C PRO A 71 -1.30 18.55 -0.24
N GLN A 72 -1.55 17.43 -0.89
CA GLN A 72 -2.23 16.28 -0.30
C GLN A 72 -1.26 15.23 0.24
N VAL A 73 0.02 15.38 -0.06
CA VAL A 73 1.16 14.65 0.50
C VAL A 73 2.20 15.67 0.93
N ALA A 74 2.69 15.57 2.14
CA ALA A 74 3.74 16.44 2.65
C ALA A 74 5.07 16.20 1.91
N HIS A 75 5.96 17.19 1.91
CA HIS A 75 7.35 16.95 1.51
C HIS A 75 7.99 15.99 2.50
N PHE A 76 8.83 15.09 2.01
CA PHE A 76 9.52 14.09 2.83
C PHE A 76 10.98 13.93 2.38
N ASP A 77 11.82 13.54 3.32
CA ASP A 77 13.26 13.35 3.13
C ASP A 77 13.62 11.88 2.92
N LEU A 78 12.76 10.98 3.39
CA LEU A 78 13.00 9.54 3.46
C LEU A 78 11.78 8.76 3.02
N VAL A 79 12.00 7.60 2.44
CA VAL A 79 10.96 6.57 2.29
C VAL A 79 11.19 5.47 3.32
N ALA A 80 10.12 5.01 3.97
CA ALA A 80 10.17 3.95 4.98
C ALA A 80 9.36 2.73 4.50
N GLY A 81 10.03 1.59 4.32
CA GLY A 81 9.37 0.35 3.91
C GLY A 81 8.81 -0.43 5.09
N VAL A 82 7.53 -0.84 5.03
CA VAL A 82 6.94 -1.78 6.00
C VAL A 82 7.52 -3.18 5.77
N PRO A 83 8.10 -3.82 6.79
CA PRO A 83 8.58 -5.20 6.65
C PRO A 83 7.40 -6.19 6.49
N LEU A 84 7.50 -7.20 5.58
CA LEU A 84 8.51 -7.37 4.54
C LEU A 84 7.97 -6.92 3.17
N GLY A 85 6.64 -6.89 3.00
CA GLY A 85 5.99 -6.64 1.70
C GLY A 85 6.29 -5.24 1.16
N GLY A 86 6.14 -4.23 2.00
CA GLY A 86 6.38 -2.85 1.65
C GLY A 86 7.84 -2.50 1.38
N LEU A 87 8.79 -3.27 1.93
CA LEU A 87 10.22 -3.02 1.69
C LEU A 87 10.60 -3.11 0.21
N HIS A 88 10.01 -4.03 -0.53
CA HIS A 88 10.32 -4.18 -1.96
C HIS A 88 9.85 -2.97 -2.78
N ILE A 89 8.65 -2.49 -2.48
CA ILE A 89 8.09 -1.31 -3.17
C ILE A 89 8.82 -0.03 -2.75
N ALA A 90 9.16 0.10 -1.47
CA ALA A 90 9.94 1.22 -0.95
C ALA A 90 11.34 1.27 -1.57
N THR A 91 12.01 0.11 -1.75
CA THR A 91 13.30 0.01 -2.43
C THR A 91 13.19 0.42 -3.90
N ALA A 92 12.18 -0.08 -4.62
CA ALA A 92 11.98 0.29 -6.01
C ALA A 92 11.68 1.79 -6.16
N TYR A 93 10.86 2.35 -5.26
CA TYR A 93 10.57 3.78 -5.22
C TYR A 93 11.81 4.62 -4.88
N SER A 94 12.59 4.22 -3.88
CA SER A 94 13.83 4.89 -3.48
C SER A 94 14.78 5.06 -4.67
N LEU A 95 14.96 4.00 -5.47
CA LEU A 95 15.78 4.03 -6.68
C LEU A 95 15.16 4.88 -7.80
N CYS A 96 13.84 4.88 -7.95
CA CYS A 96 13.13 5.66 -8.96
C CYS A 96 13.14 7.16 -8.67
N ALA A 97 12.94 7.53 -7.40
CA ALA A 97 12.77 8.91 -6.96
C ALA A 97 14.04 9.58 -6.41
N ASP A 98 15.14 8.81 -6.32
CA ASP A 98 16.41 9.23 -5.69
C ASP A 98 16.22 9.74 -4.25
N VAL A 99 15.41 9.00 -3.45
CA VAL A 99 15.10 9.32 -2.06
C VAL A 99 15.68 8.23 -1.15
N PRO A 100 16.43 8.57 -0.08
CA PRO A 100 16.99 7.58 0.84
C PRO A 100 15.93 6.70 1.48
N LEU A 101 16.27 5.40 1.68
CA LEU A 101 15.41 4.38 2.28
C LEU A 101 15.81 4.10 3.71
N VAL A 102 14.79 3.96 4.57
CA VAL A 102 14.90 3.38 5.91
C VAL A 102 13.85 2.25 6.07
N TYR A 103 14.09 1.34 7.00
CA TYR A 103 13.11 0.30 7.34
C TYR A 103 13.31 -0.18 8.76
N LEU A 104 12.30 -0.84 9.34
CA LEU A 104 12.40 -1.47 10.65
C LEU A 104 12.94 -2.89 10.51
N HIS A 105 13.96 -3.25 11.30
CA HIS A 105 14.47 -4.61 11.30
C HIS A 105 13.43 -5.56 11.95
N PRO A 106 12.89 -6.56 11.23
CA PRO A 106 11.95 -7.49 11.81
C PRO A 106 12.64 -8.45 12.81
N GLY A 107 11.97 -8.75 13.94
CA GLY A 107 12.39 -9.81 14.86
C GLY A 107 13.50 -9.47 15.86
N ARG A 108 13.85 -8.20 16.04
CA ARG A 108 14.68 -7.75 17.18
C ARG A 108 13.80 -7.35 18.35
N GLU A 109 14.28 -7.58 19.59
CA GLU A 109 13.59 -7.17 20.82
C GLU A 109 13.47 -5.64 20.91
N GLU A 110 14.50 -4.91 20.45
CA GLU A 110 14.45 -3.47 20.25
C GLU A 110 14.22 -3.14 18.80
N THR A 111 13.20 -2.34 18.54
CA THR A 111 12.87 -1.89 17.18
C THR A 111 13.98 -0.97 16.67
N THR A 112 14.78 -1.47 15.74
CA THR A 112 15.89 -0.71 15.18
C THR A 112 15.50 -0.21 13.79
N VAL A 113 15.67 1.09 13.56
CA VAL A 113 15.56 1.70 12.24
C VAL A 113 16.89 1.51 11.51
N GLU A 114 16.86 0.80 10.40
CA GLU A 114 18.03 0.58 9.54
C GLU A 114 18.05 1.64 8.43
N GLY A 115 19.25 2.06 8.04
CA GLY A 115 19.49 3.12 7.06
C GLY A 115 20.13 4.35 7.72
N VAL A 116 20.30 5.41 6.92
CA VAL A 116 20.88 6.68 7.40
C VAL A 116 19.79 7.72 7.52
N TYR A 117 19.60 8.24 8.71
CA TYR A 117 18.59 9.27 8.98
C TYR A 117 19.06 10.21 10.10
N SER A 118 18.36 11.32 10.26
CA SER A 118 18.55 12.28 11.36
C SER A 118 17.20 12.62 11.99
N PRO A 119 17.14 12.81 13.32
CA PRO A 119 15.94 13.29 14.00
C PRO A 119 15.39 14.58 13.35
N GLY A 120 14.07 14.65 13.21
CA GLY A 120 13.38 15.77 12.57
C GLY A 120 13.14 15.60 11.07
N GLN A 121 13.79 14.65 10.40
CA GLN A 121 13.46 14.32 9.02
C GLN A 121 12.05 13.73 8.89
N THR A 122 11.40 14.00 7.76
CA THR A 122 10.06 13.47 7.44
C THR A 122 10.20 12.20 6.60
N ALA A 123 9.52 11.13 7.01
CA ALA A 123 9.43 9.88 6.25
C ALA A 123 8.00 9.63 5.74
N ILE A 124 7.88 9.20 4.47
CA ILE A 124 6.66 8.61 3.94
C ILE A 124 6.73 7.08 4.08
N ILE A 125 5.69 6.46 4.61
CA ILE A 125 5.65 4.99 4.74
C ILE A 125 5.12 4.37 3.44
N MET A 126 5.73 3.26 3.02
CA MET A 126 5.28 2.48 1.86
C MET A 126 5.02 1.02 2.23
N ASP A 127 3.89 0.49 1.73
CA ASP A 127 3.53 -0.92 1.85
C ASP A 127 2.94 -1.44 0.54
N ASP A 128 2.93 -2.76 0.37
CA ASP A 128 2.34 -3.41 -0.80
C ASP A 128 0.81 -3.44 -0.72
N LEU A 129 0.28 -3.71 0.47
CA LEU A 129 -1.16 -3.84 0.70
C LEU A 129 -1.52 -3.45 2.12
N VAL A 130 -2.65 -2.75 2.28
CA VAL A 130 -3.21 -2.46 3.59
C VAL A 130 -4.59 -3.12 3.77
N THR A 131 -4.83 -3.66 4.98
CA THR A 131 -6.13 -4.18 5.42
C THR A 131 -6.69 -3.26 6.51
N GLY A 132 -6.30 -3.45 7.76
CA GLY A 132 -6.72 -2.64 8.90
C GLY A 132 -5.69 -1.60 9.36
N GLY A 133 -4.56 -1.45 8.67
CA GLY A 133 -3.55 -0.42 8.91
C GLY A 133 -2.62 -0.67 10.10
N GLY A 134 -2.69 -1.85 10.76
CA GLY A 134 -1.88 -2.14 11.95
C GLY A 134 -0.37 -2.04 11.71
N SER A 135 0.15 -2.69 10.66
CA SER A 135 1.59 -2.68 10.35
C SER A 135 2.11 -1.28 10.04
N ILE A 136 1.32 -0.46 9.32
CA ILE A 136 1.67 0.94 9.03
C ILE A 136 1.71 1.75 10.32
N ALA A 137 0.72 1.57 11.21
CA ALA A 137 0.65 2.25 12.50
C ALA A 137 1.84 1.90 13.41
N GLU A 138 2.17 0.61 13.52
CA GLU A 138 3.32 0.11 14.27
C GLU A 138 4.64 0.67 13.69
N THR A 139 4.79 0.66 12.36
CA THR A 139 5.95 1.26 11.68
C THR A 139 6.06 2.76 11.98
N ALA A 140 4.94 3.49 11.90
CA ALA A 140 4.92 4.92 12.19
C ALA A 140 5.31 5.24 13.65
N ALA A 141 4.83 4.45 14.62
CA ALA A 141 5.17 4.61 16.02
C ALA A 141 6.69 4.46 16.23
N SER A 142 7.29 3.39 15.71
CA SER A 142 8.73 3.15 15.83
C SER A 142 9.58 4.22 15.15
N LEU A 143 9.17 4.69 13.96
CA LEU A 143 9.88 5.80 13.30
C LEU A 143 9.79 7.10 14.08
N ARG A 144 8.64 7.38 14.71
CA ARG A 144 8.44 8.55 15.57
C ARG A 144 9.28 8.45 16.86
N GLU A 145 9.40 7.27 17.46
CA GLU A 145 10.31 7.00 18.60
C GLU A 145 11.78 7.25 18.24
N ALA A 146 12.16 6.95 16.98
CA ALA A 146 13.48 7.27 16.45
C ALA A 146 13.69 8.77 16.11
N GLY A 147 12.68 9.62 16.36
CA GLY A 147 12.72 11.06 16.12
C GLY A 147 12.33 11.51 14.73
N LEU A 148 11.80 10.61 13.89
CA LEU A 148 11.32 10.95 12.55
C LEU A 148 9.88 11.48 12.58
N LEU A 149 9.53 12.31 11.61
CA LEU A 149 8.17 12.79 11.39
C LEU A 149 7.48 11.90 10.36
N VAL A 150 6.28 11.39 10.69
CA VAL A 150 5.47 10.57 9.79
C VAL A 150 4.07 11.17 9.69
N ARG A 151 3.66 11.55 8.47
CA ARG A 151 2.37 12.19 8.17
C ARG A 151 1.59 11.47 7.08
N ASP A 152 2.28 10.75 6.20
CA ASP A 152 1.71 10.16 5.00
C ASP A 152 2.16 8.70 4.86
N ALA A 153 1.28 7.87 4.30
CA ALA A 153 1.57 6.52 3.87
C ALA A 153 1.01 6.28 2.46
N PHE A 154 1.74 5.53 1.64
CA PHE A 154 1.31 5.14 0.31
C PHE A 154 1.38 3.61 0.16
N VAL A 155 0.31 3.00 -0.36
CA VAL A 155 0.25 1.56 -0.61
C VAL A 155 -0.15 1.29 -2.06
N LEU A 156 0.24 0.14 -2.60
CA LEU A 156 -0.25 -0.24 -3.92
C LEU A 156 -1.73 -0.57 -3.89
N VAL A 157 -2.17 -1.34 -2.89
CA VAL A 157 -3.57 -1.74 -2.80
C VAL A 157 -4.16 -1.49 -1.40
N ASP A 158 -5.27 -0.78 -1.35
CA ASP A 158 -6.12 -0.64 -0.17
C ASP A 158 -7.29 -1.63 -0.25
N ARG A 159 -7.40 -2.53 0.71
CA ARG A 159 -8.52 -3.48 0.81
C ARG A 159 -9.82 -2.86 1.33
N GLN A 160 -9.81 -1.59 1.72
CA GLN A 160 -10.97 -0.84 2.22
C GLN A 160 -11.61 -1.46 3.49
N GLN A 161 -10.79 -1.91 4.43
CA GLN A 161 -11.22 -2.56 5.67
C GLN A 161 -10.83 -1.73 6.92
N GLY A 162 -11.11 -0.41 6.89
CA GLY A 162 -10.96 0.50 8.02
C GLY A 162 -9.57 1.11 8.22
N ALA A 163 -8.59 0.83 7.34
CA ALA A 163 -7.22 1.37 7.48
C ALA A 163 -7.18 2.90 7.43
N ARG A 164 -7.99 3.53 6.56
CA ARG A 164 -7.98 5.00 6.38
C ARG A 164 -8.41 5.73 7.64
N GLU A 165 -9.49 5.28 8.25
CA GLU A 165 -10.06 5.85 9.46
C GLU A 165 -9.10 5.67 10.64
N ARG A 166 -8.56 4.47 10.80
CA ARG A 166 -7.59 4.16 11.83
C ARG A 166 -6.33 5.02 11.72
N LEU A 167 -5.69 5.04 10.55
CA LEU A 167 -4.45 5.78 10.33
C LEU A 167 -4.66 7.29 10.43
N ARG A 168 -5.82 7.78 9.98
CA ARG A 168 -6.21 9.19 10.13
C ARG A 168 -6.32 9.60 11.60
N ALA A 169 -6.85 8.73 12.46
CA ALA A 169 -6.92 8.97 13.91
C ALA A 169 -5.52 9.09 14.54
N GLU A 170 -4.51 8.47 13.93
CA GLU A 170 -3.10 8.54 14.33
C GLU A 170 -2.30 9.64 13.58
N GLY A 171 -3.01 10.52 12.83
CA GLY A 171 -2.41 11.63 12.09
C GLY A 171 -1.63 11.19 10.84
N ILE A 172 -2.01 10.07 10.23
CA ILE A 172 -1.40 9.53 9.02
C ILE A 172 -2.43 9.54 7.88
N ASN A 173 -2.10 10.22 6.77
CA ASN A 173 -2.91 10.22 5.56
C ASN A 173 -2.54 9.02 4.70
N LEU A 174 -3.46 8.08 4.51
CA LEU A 174 -3.28 6.92 3.66
C LEU A 174 -3.67 7.22 2.22
N ARG A 175 -2.77 6.91 1.28
CA ARG A 175 -3.00 6.93 -0.18
C ARG A 175 -2.78 5.53 -0.75
N SER A 176 -3.44 5.23 -1.87
CA SER A 176 -3.29 3.95 -2.54
C SER A 176 -3.40 4.11 -4.05
N ALA A 177 -2.59 3.39 -4.81
CA ALA A 177 -2.66 3.35 -6.27
C ALA A 177 -3.99 2.74 -6.76
N LEU A 178 -4.43 1.67 -6.09
CA LEU A 178 -5.73 1.02 -6.32
C LEU A 178 -6.42 0.68 -4.99
N ASN A 179 -7.72 0.46 -5.07
CA ASN A 179 -8.46 -0.24 -4.01
C ASN A 179 -9.06 -1.56 -4.53
N LEU A 180 -9.44 -2.44 -3.60
CA LEU A 180 -9.93 -3.76 -3.96
C LEU A 180 -11.23 -3.70 -4.78
N GLN A 181 -12.11 -2.75 -4.50
CA GLN A 181 -13.36 -2.57 -5.28
C GLN A 181 -13.07 -2.25 -6.75
N VAL A 182 -12.10 -1.38 -7.04
CA VAL A 182 -11.69 -1.06 -8.41
C VAL A 182 -11.10 -2.28 -9.12
N ILE A 183 -10.28 -3.07 -8.42
CA ILE A 183 -9.75 -4.33 -8.96
C ILE A 183 -10.89 -5.28 -9.34
N LEU A 184 -11.84 -5.51 -8.43
CA LEU A 184 -12.99 -6.39 -8.68
C LEU A 184 -13.85 -5.90 -9.85
N ASN A 185 -14.13 -4.60 -9.91
CA ASN A 185 -14.91 -3.99 -11.00
C ASN A 185 -14.21 -4.20 -12.36
N TYR A 186 -12.90 -4.00 -12.41
CA TYR A 186 -12.11 -4.24 -13.62
C TYR A 186 -12.16 -5.71 -14.04
N LEU A 187 -11.90 -6.64 -13.13
CA LEU A 187 -11.90 -8.08 -13.42
C LEU A 187 -13.27 -8.55 -13.91
N MET A 188 -14.36 -8.07 -13.30
CA MET A 188 -15.73 -8.39 -13.71
C MET A 188 -16.06 -7.82 -15.08
N SER A 189 -15.77 -6.53 -15.32
CA SER A 189 -16.07 -5.88 -16.61
C SER A 189 -15.25 -6.45 -17.77
N SER A 190 -14.07 -7.01 -17.46
CA SER A 190 -13.20 -7.68 -18.44
C SER A 190 -13.55 -9.17 -18.64
N GLY A 191 -14.58 -9.70 -17.98
CA GLY A 191 -14.98 -11.11 -18.05
C GLY A 191 -13.94 -12.08 -17.51
N LEU A 192 -13.08 -11.63 -16.60
CA LEU A 192 -11.99 -12.42 -16.02
C LEU A 192 -12.41 -13.22 -14.78
N ILE A 193 -13.52 -12.84 -14.16
CA ILE A 193 -14.10 -13.50 -12.99
C ILE A 193 -15.59 -13.73 -13.19
N GLU A 194 -16.14 -14.68 -12.43
CA GLU A 194 -17.56 -15.01 -12.45
C GLU A 194 -18.37 -14.02 -11.59
N GLU A 195 -19.64 -13.82 -11.94
CA GLU A 195 -20.56 -12.94 -11.22
C GLU A 195 -20.69 -13.32 -9.74
N GLU A 196 -20.69 -14.62 -9.42
CA GLU A 196 -20.76 -15.12 -8.05
C GLU A 196 -19.50 -14.74 -7.23
N GLN A 197 -18.30 -14.83 -7.84
CA GLN A 197 -17.04 -14.42 -7.20
C GLN A 197 -17.05 -12.91 -6.91
N TYR A 198 -17.51 -12.11 -7.88
CA TYR A 198 -17.65 -10.67 -7.72
C TYR A 198 -18.64 -10.33 -6.60
N ARG A 199 -19.86 -10.89 -6.65
CA ARG A 199 -20.92 -10.62 -5.68
C ARG A 199 -20.48 -10.94 -4.24
N ARG A 200 -19.94 -12.14 -4.00
CA ARG A 200 -19.44 -12.56 -2.68
C ARG A 200 -18.34 -11.64 -2.16
N SER A 201 -17.44 -11.21 -3.05
CA SER A 201 -16.34 -10.32 -2.67
C SER A 201 -16.84 -8.92 -2.32
N MET A 202 -17.83 -8.40 -3.06
CA MET A 202 -18.44 -7.09 -2.78
C MET A 202 -19.24 -7.10 -1.47
N GLU A 203 -20.06 -8.13 -1.23
CA GLU A 203 -20.78 -8.32 0.03
C GLU A 203 -19.83 -8.34 1.24
N TYR A 204 -18.71 -9.04 1.11
CA TYR A 204 -17.67 -9.08 2.15
C TYR A 204 -17.04 -7.71 2.42
N LEU A 205 -16.77 -6.92 1.37
CA LEU A 205 -16.23 -5.56 1.51
C LEU A 205 -17.22 -4.61 2.18
N GLU A 206 -18.51 -4.75 1.89
CA GLU A 206 -19.57 -3.92 2.49
C GLU A 206 -19.79 -4.27 3.97
N ALA A 207 -19.71 -5.54 4.33
CA ALA A 207 -19.83 -6.00 5.72
C ALA A 207 -18.63 -5.63 6.60
N GLY A 208 -17.48 -5.33 6.00
CA GLY A 208 -16.24 -4.95 6.71
C GLY A 208 -16.03 -3.43 6.86
N LYS A 209 -16.99 -2.64 6.39
CA LYS A 209 -17.04 -1.17 6.59
C LYS A 209 -17.83 -0.86 7.85
#